data_48f5b321eff3790eeb657d9534d7923d
#
_entry.id   48f5b321eff3790eeb657d9534d7923d
#
_cell.length_a   1.000
_cell.length_b   1.000
_cell.length_c   1.000
_cell.angle_alpha   90.00
_cell.angle_beta   90.00
_cell.angle_gamma   90.00
#
_symmetry.space_group_name_H-M   'P 1'
#
loop_
_entity.id
_entity.type
_entity.pdbx_description
1 polymer ?
#
loop_
_entity_poly.entity_id
_entity_poly.type
_entity_poly.pdbx_seq_one_letter_code
_entity_poly.pdbx_strand_id
1 'polypeptide(L)' 'DVVRAGFSAPRKQLRNSLSHGLNVVPDRALALLDAAHIDWRRRAETVTLEEWVDLHRVYADAM' A
#
# COMPACT_ATOMS: atom_id res chain seq x y z
N ASP A 1 7.70 6.13 4.74
CA ASP A 1 7.83 4.89 3.99
C ASP A 1 6.48 4.24 3.73
N VAL A 2 6.47 3.14 3.00
CA VAL A 2 5.23 2.50 2.56
C VAL A 2 4.43 1.90 3.72
N VAL A 3 5.11 1.39 4.74
CA VAL A 3 4.43 0.83 5.91
C VAL A 3 3.71 1.92 6.69
N ARG A 4 4.41 3.02 6.94
CA ARG A 4 3.81 4.16 7.62
C ARG A 4 2.63 4.71 6.81
N ALA A 5 2.78 4.80 5.50
CA ALA A 5 1.71 5.27 4.63
C ALA A 5 0.49 4.36 4.70
N GLY A 6 0.72 3.05 4.74
CA GLY A 6 -0.38 2.08 4.84
C GLY A 6 -1.15 2.21 6.14
N PHE A 7 -0.50 2.61 7.23
CA PHE A 7 -1.15 2.79 8.52
C PHE A 7 -1.64 4.22 8.76
N SER A 8 -1.48 5.12 7.80
CA SER A 8 -1.90 6.52 7.96
C SER A 8 -3.42 6.66 8.10
N ALA A 9 -4.19 5.70 7.59
CA ALA A 9 -5.64 5.68 7.73
C ALA A 9 -6.09 4.24 7.95
N PRO A 10 -5.86 3.66 9.15
CA PRO A 10 -6.02 2.22 9.39
C PRO A 10 -7.45 1.71 9.23
N ARG A 11 -8.44 2.59 9.28
CA ARG A 11 -9.84 2.21 9.08
C ARG A 11 -10.23 2.13 7.62
N LYS A 12 -9.37 2.65 6.73
CA LYS A 12 -9.64 2.66 5.30
C LYS A 12 -8.98 1.48 4.62
N GLN A 13 -9.46 1.17 3.41
CA GLN A 13 -8.82 0.16 2.58
C GLN A 13 -7.42 0.61 2.19
N LEU A 14 -6.53 -0.35 1.94
CA LEU A 14 -5.13 -0.07 1.63
C LEU A 14 -4.95 0.94 0.50
N ARG A 15 -5.74 0.82 -0.55
CA ARG A 15 -5.67 1.76 -1.67
C ARG A 15 -5.78 3.20 -1.19
N ASN A 16 -6.76 3.47 -0.33
CA ASN A 16 -7.00 4.81 0.17
C ASN A 16 -5.93 5.25 1.17
N SER A 17 -5.51 4.32 2.05
CA SER A 17 -4.46 4.62 3.03
C SER A 17 -3.14 4.95 2.35
N LEU A 18 -2.74 4.16 1.37
CA LEU A 18 -1.50 4.39 0.63
C LEU A 18 -1.57 5.68 -0.18
N SER A 19 -2.70 5.91 -0.83
CA SER A 19 -2.90 7.14 -1.60
C SER A 19 -2.71 8.37 -0.71
N HIS A 20 -3.30 8.33 0.48
CA HIS A 20 -3.18 9.43 1.44
C HIS A 20 -1.76 9.56 1.98
N GLY A 21 -1.18 8.45 2.44
CA GLY A 21 0.12 8.47 3.10
C GLY A 21 1.29 8.72 2.17
N LEU A 22 1.20 8.25 0.93
CA LEU A 22 2.25 8.47 -0.07
C LEU A 22 2.01 9.73 -0.92
N ASN A 23 0.86 10.36 -0.72
CA ASN A 23 0.47 11.54 -1.50
C ASN A 23 0.46 11.26 -3.01
N VAL A 24 -0.14 10.13 -3.37
CA VAL A 24 -0.31 9.73 -4.77
C VAL A 24 -1.80 9.53 -5.06
N VAL A 25 -2.17 9.56 -6.33
CA VAL A 25 -3.58 9.31 -6.70
C VAL A 25 -3.96 7.87 -6.40
N PRO A 26 -5.25 7.59 -6.10
CA PRO A 26 -5.68 6.22 -5.78
C PRO A 26 -5.35 5.18 -6.84
N ASP A 27 -5.41 5.55 -8.12
CA ASP A 27 -5.06 4.63 -9.20
C ASP A 27 -3.60 4.19 -9.12
N ARG A 28 -2.71 5.08 -8.69
CA ARG A 28 -1.31 4.74 -8.51
C ARG A 28 -1.13 3.78 -7.34
N ALA A 29 -1.82 4.02 -6.23
CA ALA A 29 -1.79 3.12 -5.09
C ALA A 29 -2.32 1.74 -5.47
N LEU A 30 -3.40 1.70 -6.26
CA LEU A 30 -3.95 0.45 -6.76
C LEU A 30 -2.94 -0.32 -7.61
N ALA A 31 -2.23 0.38 -8.50
CA ALA A 31 -1.20 -0.24 -9.34
C ALA A 31 -0.08 -0.85 -8.51
N LEU A 32 0.35 -0.16 -7.44
CA LEU A 32 1.39 -0.67 -6.56
C LEU A 32 0.94 -1.94 -5.84
N LEU A 33 -0.29 -1.95 -5.32
CA LEU A 33 -0.84 -3.12 -4.63
C LEU A 33 -1.01 -4.29 -5.59
N ASP A 34 -1.48 -4.03 -6.79
CA ASP A 34 -1.66 -5.06 -7.81
C ASP A 34 -0.32 -5.69 -8.17
N ALA A 35 0.71 -4.88 -8.36
CA ALA A 35 2.06 -5.37 -8.67
C ALA A 35 2.63 -6.22 -7.52
N ALA A 36 2.26 -5.93 -6.29
CA ALA A 36 2.69 -6.70 -5.12
C ALA A 36 1.76 -7.89 -4.82
N HIS A 37 0.73 -8.09 -5.64
CA HIS A 37 -0.27 -9.16 -5.47
C HIS A 37 -1.02 -9.04 -4.15
N ILE A 38 -1.33 -7.81 -3.73
CA ILE A 38 -2.08 -7.54 -2.51
C ILE A 38 -3.45 -6.98 -2.89
N ASP A 39 -4.51 -7.56 -2.33
CA ASP A 39 -5.86 -7.07 -2.57
C ASP A 39 -6.01 -5.67 -1.94
N TRP A 40 -6.34 -4.69 -2.77
CA TRP A 40 -6.44 -3.29 -2.35
C TRP A 40 -7.57 -3.05 -1.34
N ARG A 41 -8.52 -3.98 -1.24
CA ARG A 41 -9.65 -3.87 -0.30
C ARG A 41 -9.26 -4.23 1.13
N ARG A 42 -8.09 -4.84 1.33
CA ARG A 42 -7.61 -5.21 2.65
C ARG A 42 -7.23 -3.95 3.44
N ARG A 43 -7.14 -4.12 4.76
CA ARG A 43 -6.69 -3.07 5.65
C ARG A 43 -5.25 -3.37 6.06
N ALA A 44 -4.52 -2.31 6.45
CA ALA A 44 -3.10 -2.43 6.80
C ALA A 44 -2.84 -3.49 7.87
N GLU A 45 -3.72 -3.60 8.85
CA GLU A 45 -3.56 -4.55 9.96
C GLU A 45 -3.60 -6.02 9.52
N THR A 46 -4.12 -6.30 8.32
CA THR A 46 -4.22 -7.67 7.80
C THR A 46 -3.05 -8.04 6.90
N VAL A 47 -2.17 -7.10 6.60
CA VAL A 47 -1.03 -7.32 5.70
C VAL A 47 0.11 -7.96 6.48
N THR A 48 0.64 -9.08 5.95
CA THR A 48 1.74 -9.79 6.60
C THR A 48 3.06 -9.05 6.38
N LEU A 49 4.07 -9.41 7.18
CA LEU A 49 5.40 -8.83 7.03
C LEU A 49 5.96 -9.09 5.63
N GLU A 50 5.78 -10.30 5.12
CA GLU A 50 6.24 -10.65 3.77
C GLU A 50 5.56 -9.78 2.71
N GLU A 51 4.27 -9.55 2.87
CA GLU A 51 3.52 -8.70 1.95
C GLU A 51 4.01 -7.25 2.01
N TRP A 52 4.32 -6.76 3.21
CA TRP A 52 4.88 -5.41 3.36
C TRP A 52 6.23 -5.28 2.66
N VAL A 53 7.08 -6.33 2.77
CA VAL A 53 8.39 -6.34 2.10
C VAL A 53 8.20 -6.29 0.58
N ASP A 54 7.27 -7.08 0.05
CA ASP A 54 6.98 -7.10 -1.38
C ASP A 54 6.48 -5.74 -1.86
N LEU A 55 5.58 -5.13 -1.10
CA LEU A 55 5.03 -3.82 -1.45
C LEU A 55 6.12 -2.75 -1.42
N HIS A 56 6.99 -2.79 -0.42
CA HIS A 56 8.11 -1.86 -0.32
C HIS A 56 9.03 -1.97 -1.52
N ARG A 57 9.31 -3.20 -1.94
CA ARG A 57 10.16 -3.46 -3.11
C ARG A 57 9.55 -2.89 -4.38
N VAL A 58 8.25 -3.13 -4.58
CA VAL A 58 7.53 -2.59 -5.74
C VAL A 58 7.57 -1.07 -5.73
N TYR A 59 7.33 -0.47 -4.58
CA TYR A 59 7.35 0.99 -4.43
C TYR A 59 8.73 1.55 -4.75
N ALA A 60 9.77 0.93 -4.25
CA ALA A 60 11.14 1.37 -4.50
C ALA A 60 11.51 1.27 -5.99
N ASP A 61 11.06 0.19 -6.64
CA ASP A 61 11.33 -0.02 -8.07
C ASP A 61 10.56 0.95 -8.96
N ALA A 62 9.43 1.44 -8.47
CA ALA A 62 8.58 2.38 -9.24
C ALA A 62 9.13 3.80 -9.21
N MET A 63 10.10 4.07 -8.37
CA MET A 63 10.73 5.40 -8.26
C MET A 63 11.97 5.53 -9.18
#